data_c4216e3e50803b7e410375b0329afa1a
#
_entry.id   c4216e3e50803b7e410375b0329afa1a
#
_cell.length_a   1.000
_cell.length_b   1.000
_cell.length_c   1.000
_cell.angle_alpha   90.00
_cell.angle_beta   90.00
_cell.angle_gamma   90.00
#
_symmetry.space_group_name_H-M   'P 1'
#
loop_
_entity.id
_entity.type
_entity.pdbx_description
1 polymer ?
#
loop_
_entity_poly.entity_id
_entity_poly.type
_entity_poly.pdbx_seq_one_letter_code
_entity_poly.pdbx_strand_id
1 'polypeptide(L)'
;MTRRTFLLAASAAQGFAAAPAAHPIPEIRAALDRMYNCDFASSHRILDAFIAAHPDQPLGPAFRASALLFAEMDRMKILEAEFLTSDDRIRSNKKIEADPDVKRRFHKAIEDAQRIAEARRALLPNDSSAWFALTMCEGMRTDYLAFIEKQRMKSLSHARKSQEYAVELMKRDPSFVDAKVTAGISEYLIGSLPFFAKWFIKFPEVEGSKSKAVENLEAVARNGYYMGPFARILLSIIHLREKRPEAARRMLQMLTRDFPSNALLRREYEILRMKYPEPAVKPAA
;
A
#
# COMPACT_ATOMS: atom_id res chain seq x y z
N MET A 1 -57.47 42.31 -14.78
CA MET A 1 -56.58 41.35 -15.47
C MET A 1 -55.17 41.52 -14.99
N THR A 2 -54.75 40.71 -13.98
CA THR A 2 -53.47 40.79 -13.30
C THR A 2 -52.56 39.69 -13.82
N ARG A 3 -51.51 40.06 -14.54
CA ARG A 3 -50.45 39.14 -14.99
C ARG A 3 -49.54 38.83 -13.79
N ARG A 4 -49.53 37.59 -13.32
CA ARG A 4 -48.54 37.04 -12.40
C ARG A 4 -47.33 36.59 -13.19
N THR A 5 -46.20 37.28 -13.00
CA THR A 5 -44.87 36.89 -13.50
C THR A 5 -44.30 35.84 -12.55
N PHE A 6 -44.12 34.61 -13.02
CA PHE A 6 -43.37 33.59 -12.31
C PHE A 6 -41.88 33.80 -12.56
N LEU A 7 -41.13 34.22 -11.54
CA LEU A 7 -39.69 34.18 -11.54
C LEU A 7 -39.24 32.75 -11.18
N LEU A 8 -38.74 32.02 -12.16
CA LEU A 8 -37.99 30.78 -11.97
C LEU A 8 -36.60 31.16 -11.44
N ALA A 9 -36.36 30.93 -10.16
CA ALA A 9 -35.04 30.96 -9.60
C ALA A 9 -34.29 29.69 -10.00
N ALA A 10 -33.47 29.78 -11.05
CA ALA A 10 -32.47 28.76 -11.35
C ALA A 10 -31.36 28.84 -10.31
N SER A 11 -31.39 27.99 -9.29
CA SER A 11 -30.23 27.77 -8.42
C SER A 11 -29.15 27.04 -9.20
N ALA A 12 -28.17 27.80 -9.70
CA ALA A 12 -26.95 27.25 -10.24
C ALA A 12 -26.20 26.57 -9.07
N ALA A 13 -26.29 25.25 -9.01
CA ALA A 13 -25.37 24.46 -8.23
C ALA A 13 -23.99 24.62 -8.88
N GLN A 14 -23.20 25.58 -8.39
CA GLN A 14 -21.79 25.68 -8.69
C GLN A 14 -21.13 24.47 -8.04
N GLY A 15 -20.99 23.38 -8.80
CA GLY A 15 -20.11 22.28 -8.46
C GLY A 15 -18.68 22.83 -8.48
N PHE A 16 -18.17 23.15 -7.31
CA PHE A 16 -16.73 23.37 -7.15
C PHE A 16 -16.05 22.05 -7.51
N ALA A 17 -15.51 21.97 -8.73
CA ALA A 17 -14.52 20.95 -9.04
C ALA A 17 -13.31 21.23 -8.13
N ALA A 18 -13.20 20.47 -7.05
CA ALA A 18 -12.08 20.62 -6.13
C ALA A 18 -10.79 20.43 -6.94
N ALA A 19 -9.86 21.37 -6.82
CA ALA A 19 -8.54 21.27 -7.46
C ALA A 19 -7.85 19.96 -7.05
N PRO A 20 -6.97 19.38 -7.91
CA PRO A 20 -6.15 18.24 -7.52
C PRO A 20 -5.43 18.52 -6.20
N ALA A 21 -5.46 17.54 -5.28
CA ALA A 21 -4.79 17.70 -4.00
C ALA A 21 -3.28 17.77 -4.21
N ALA A 22 -2.61 18.73 -3.53
CA ALA A 22 -1.15 18.75 -3.49
C ALA A 22 -0.63 17.54 -2.69
N HIS A 23 0.43 16.89 -3.15
CA HIS A 23 1.07 15.78 -2.45
C HIS A 23 2.44 16.18 -1.87
N PRO A 24 2.83 15.59 -0.72
CA PRO A 24 2.03 14.73 0.16
C PRO A 24 0.99 15.52 0.98
N ILE A 25 -0.15 14.88 1.28
CA ILE A 25 -1.16 15.42 2.21
C ILE A 25 -0.65 15.21 3.64
N PRO A 26 -0.47 16.29 4.44
CA PRO A 26 0.18 16.21 5.76
C PRO A 26 -0.55 15.29 6.75
N GLU A 27 -1.88 15.34 6.78
CA GLU A 27 -2.71 14.53 7.69
C GLU A 27 -2.60 13.04 7.35
N ILE A 28 -2.55 12.70 6.09
CA ILE A 28 -2.32 11.31 5.65
C ILE A 28 -0.94 10.85 6.10
N ARG A 29 0.11 11.67 5.94
CA ARG A 29 1.45 11.33 6.42
C ARG A 29 1.49 11.15 7.92
N ALA A 30 0.86 12.03 8.69
CA ALA A 30 0.76 11.91 10.14
C ALA A 30 0.06 10.60 10.56
N ALA A 31 -1.00 10.20 9.85
CA ALA A 31 -1.69 8.95 10.10
C ALA A 31 -0.82 7.73 9.79
N LEU A 32 -0.06 7.77 8.69
CA LEU A 32 0.89 6.72 8.32
C LEU A 32 2.04 6.59 9.31
N ASP A 33 2.54 7.69 9.83
CA ASP A 33 3.56 7.68 10.89
C ASP A 33 3.07 6.92 12.13
N ARG A 34 1.82 7.14 12.55
CA ARG A 34 1.19 6.38 13.63
C ARG A 34 1.02 4.90 13.26
N MET A 35 0.56 4.62 12.05
CA MET A 35 0.37 3.25 11.57
C MET A 35 1.69 2.47 11.58
N TYR A 36 2.78 3.04 11.03
CA TYR A 36 4.08 2.38 11.02
C TYR A 36 4.74 2.26 12.40
N ASN A 37 4.32 3.06 13.37
CA ASN A 37 4.65 2.89 14.79
C ASN A 37 3.73 1.89 15.52
N CYS A 38 2.82 1.20 14.82
CA CYS A 38 1.80 0.28 15.36
C CYS A 38 0.77 0.99 16.29
N ASP A 39 0.68 2.31 16.26
CA ASP A 39 -0.36 3.09 16.96
C ASP A 39 -1.58 3.22 16.04
N PHE A 40 -2.24 2.09 15.79
CA PHE A 40 -3.40 2.03 14.88
C PHE A 40 -4.57 2.87 15.38
N ALA A 41 -4.75 2.98 16.68
CA ALA A 41 -5.83 3.79 17.27
C ALA A 41 -5.67 5.28 16.93
N SER A 42 -4.46 5.84 17.06
CA SER A 42 -4.20 7.22 16.67
C SER A 42 -4.24 7.42 15.17
N SER A 43 -3.75 6.45 14.38
CA SER A 43 -3.87 6.47 12.92
C SER A 43 -5.33 6.59 12.49
N HIS A 44 -6.22 5.75 13.04
CA HIS A 44 -7.65 5.80 12.73
C HIS A 44 -8.28 7.14 13.10
N ARG A 45 -7.98 7.70 14.29
CA ARG A 45 -8.53 9.00 14.69
C ARG A 45 -8.16 10.13 13.71
N ILE A 46 -6.91 10.16 13.25
CA ILE A 46 -6.45 11.16 12.27
C ILE A 46 -7.19 10.96 10.94
N LEU A 47 -7.29 9.72 10.47
CA LEU A 47 -7.96 9.39 9.21
C LEU A 47 -9.46 9.67 9.28
N ASP A 48 -10.13 9.39 10.40
CA ASP A 48 -11.55 9.68 10.58
C ASP A 48 -11.82 11.19 10.56
N ALA A 49 -10.97 11.99 11.20
CA ALA A 49 -11.05 13.44 11.14
C ALA A 49 -10.80 13.97 9.71
N PHE A 50 -9.81 13.42 9.02
CA PHE A 50 -9.51 13.77 7.63
C PHE A 50 -10.68 13.44 6.69
N ILE A 51 -11.27 12.23 6.79
CA ILE A 51 -12.42 11.80 5.99
C ILE A 51 -13.62 12.72 6.22
N ALA A 52 -13.86 13.13 7.47
CA ALA A 52 -14.96 14.05 7.80
C ALA A 52 -14.73 15.44 7.19
N ALA A 53 -13.49 15.94 7.18
CA ALA A 53 -13.14 17.24 6.62
C ALA A 53 -13.05 17.25 5.08
N HIS A 54 -12.73 16.11 4.47
CA HIS A 54 -12.49 15.95 3.03
C HIS A 54 -13.25 14.75 2.46
N PRO A 55 -14.59 14.79 2.43
CA PRO A 55 -15.43 13.64 2.05
C PRO A 55 -15.30 13.23 0.56
N ASP A 56 -14.74 14.11 -0.27
CA ASP A 56 -14.45 13.88 -1.69
C ASP A 56 -13.03 13.37 -1.96
N GLN A 57 -12.18 13.22 -0.92
CA GLN A 57 -10.79 12.78 -1.06
C GLN A 57 -10.67 11.26 -0.83
N PRO A 58 -10.39 10.45 -1.89
CA PRO A 58 -10.41 9.00 -1.80
C PRO A 58 -9.26 8.41 -0.98
N LEU A 59 -8.17 9.15 -0.78
CA LEU A 59 -7.01 8.67 -0.01
C LEU A 59 -7.33 8.49 1.47
N GLY A 60 -8.25 9.25 2.04
CA GLY A 60 -8.67 9.08 3.44
C GLY A 60 -9.19 7.68 3.72
N PRO A 61 -10.29 7.24 3.11
CA PRO A 61 -10.79 5.89 3.30
C PRO A 61 -9.85 4.81 2.77
N ALA A 62 -9.05 5.06 1.71
CA ALA A 62 -8.04 4.10 1.25
C ALA A 62 -6.97 3.83 2.32
N PHE A 63 -6.41 4.86 2.94
CA PHE A 63 -5.43 4.66 4.02
C PHE A 63 -6.06 4.16 5.31
N ARG A 64 -7.34 4.44 5.56
CA ARG A 64 -8.08 3.80 6.65
C ARG A 64 -8.18 2.29 6.46
N ALA A 65 -8.47 1.83 5.23
CA ALA A 65 -8.44 0.40 4.91
C ALA A 65 -7.04 -0.20 5.10
N SER A 66 -5.99 0.54 4.71
CA SER A 66 -4.60 0.12 4.94
C SER A 66 -4.31 -0.09 6.43
N ALA A 67 -4.68 0.87 7.29
CA ALA A 67 -4.46 0.75 8.72
C ALA A 67 -5.23 -0.43 9.35
N LEU A 68 -6.46 -0.71 8.89
CA LEU A 68 -7.23 -1.89 9.32
C LEU A 68 -6.57 -3.19 8.88
N LEU A 69 -6.10 -3.26 7.63
CA LEU A 69 -5.39 -4.43 7.11
C LEU A 69 -4.11 -4.71 7.88
N PHE A 70 -3.28 -3.68 8.10
CA PHE A 70 -2.01 -3.82 8.83
C PHE A 70 -2.24 -4.24 10.29
N ALA A 71 -3.24 -3.67 10.97
CA ALA A 71 -3.61 -4.07 12.33
C ALA A 71 -4.02 -5.54 12.40
N GLU A 72 -4.82 -6.01 11.44
CA GLU A 72 -5.25 -7.39 11.39
C GLU A 72 -4.10 -8.35 11.06
N MET A 73 -3.24 -7.98 10.12
CA MET A 73 -2.05 -8.76 9.79
C MET A 73 -1.07 -8.82 10.97
N ASP A 74 -0.93 -7.76 11.76
CA ASP A 74 -0.12 -7.76 12.99
C ASP A 74 -0.72 -8.69 14.04
N ARG A 75 -2.03 -8.61 14.30
CA ARG A 75 -2.75 -9.51 15.19
C ARG A 75 -2.57 -10.99 14.79
N MET A 76 -2.57 -11.26 13.48
CA MET A 76 -2.41 -12.61 12.92
C MET A 76 -0.93 -13.03 12.77
N LYS A 77 0.03 -12.19 13.16
CA LYS A 77 1.49 -12.44 13.02
C LYS A 77 1.95 -12.65 11.56
N ILE A 78 1.21 -12.09 10.60
CA ILE A 78 1.55 -12.14 9.17
C ILE A 78 2.70 -11.16 8.84
N LEU A 79 2.82 -10.07 9.60
CA LEU A 79 3.87 -9.07 9.37
C LEU A 79 5.27 -9.51 9.82
N GLU A 80 5.41 -10.65 10.50
CA GLU A 80 6.70 -11.18 10.91
C GLU A 80 7.53 -11.62 9.69
N ALA A 81 8.83 -11.28 9.68
CA ALA A 81 9.70 -11.60 8.55
C ALA A 81 9.76 -13.11 8.28
N GLU A 82 9.71 -13.94 9.32
CA GLU A 82 9.68 -15.40 9.19
C GLU A 82 8.46 -15.89 8.40
N PHE A 83 7.28 -15.27 8.59
CA PHE A 83 6.10 -15.61 7.80
C PHE A 83 6.30 -15.22 6.33
N LEU A 84 6.77 -14.02 6.05
CA LEU A 84 6.86 -13.46 4.69
C LEU A 84 8.04 -14.03 3.88
N THR A 85 9.03 -14.62 4.54
CA THR A 85 10.20 -15.23 3.88
C THR A 85 10.10 -16.74 3.69
N SER A 86 9.16 -17.42 4.36
CA SER A 86 8.94 -18.86 4.26
C SER A 86 7.76 -19.20 3.37
N ASP A 87 8.01 -19.84 2.23
CA ASP A 87 6.93 -20.30 1.34
C ASP A 87 6.00 -21.31 2.02
N ASP A 88 6.52 -22.16 2.91
CA ASP A 88 5.73 -23.14 3.66
C ASP A 88 4.78 -22.45 4.64
N ARG A 89 5.23 -21.39 5.33
CA ARG A 89 4.36 -20.60 6.21
C ARG A 89 3.30 -19.83 5.43
N ILE A 90 3.66 -19.23 4.30
CA ILE A 90 2.70 -18.57 3.41
C ILE A 90 1.66 -19.58 2.91
N ARG A 91 2.08 -20.80 2.56
CA ARG A 91 1.19 -21.87 2.08
C ARG A 91 0.39 -22.56 3.19
N SER A 92 0.85 -22.46 4.42
CA SER A 92 0.16 -23.05 5.57
C SER A 92 -1.29 -22.56 5.63
N ASN A 93 -2.21 -23.52 5.77
CA ASN A 93 -3.64 -23.26 5.91
C ASN A 93 -4.06 -23.12 7.38
N LYS A 94 -3.13 -22.92 8.32
CA LYS A 94 -3.49 -22.68 9.71
C LYS A 94 -4.29 -21.37 9.77
N LYS A 95 -5.61 -21.53 9.87
CA LYS A 95 -6.53 -20.40 9.93
C LYS A 95 -6.48 -19.80 11.32
N ILE A 96 -6.06 -18.55 11.39
CA ILE A 96 -6.52 -17.65 12.44
C ILE A 96 -7.74 -16.97 11.83
N GLU A 97 -8.88 -17.02 12.48
CA GLU A 97 -10.09 -16.38 11.96
C GLU A 97 -9.90 -14.86 11.95
N ALA A 98 -10.28 -14.24 10.83
CA ALA A 98 -10.31 -12.80 10.72
C ALA A 98 -11.35 -12.24 11.69
N ASP A 99 -11.03 -11.12 12.33
CA ASP A 99 -12.00 -10.40 13.17
C ASP A 99 -13.16 -9.92 12.29
N PRO A 100 -14.42 -10.32 12.57
CA PRO A 100 -15.57 -9.97 11.73
C PRO A 100 -15.85 -8.47 11.68
N ASP A 101 -15.54 -7.72 12.74
CA ASP A 101 -15.71 -6.28 12.78
C ASP A 101 -14.66 -5.58 11.93
N VAL A 102 -13.39 -5.98 12.08
CA VAL A 102 -12.29 -5.46 11.25
C VAL A 102 -12.56 -5.77 9.78
N LYS A 103 -12.99 -6.99 9.43
CA LYS A 103 -13.39 -7.38 8.08
C LYS A 103 -14.45 -6.45 7.50
N ARG A 104 -15.55 -6.23 8.23
CA ARG A 104 -16.64 -5.35 7.80
C ARG A 104 -16.15 -3.93 7.56
N ARG A 105 -15.40 -3.37 8.51
CA ARG A 105 -14.85 -2.01 8.44
C ARG A 105 -13.84 -1.86 7.29
N PHE A 106 -13.01 -2.86 7.06
CA PHE A 106 -12.07 -2.90 5.94
C PHE A 106 -12.80 -2.83 4.59
N HIS A 107 -13.76 -3.73 4.35
CA HIS A 107 -14.52 -3.73 3.10
C HIS A 107 -15.29 -2.43 2.89
N LYS A 108 -15.91 -1.90 3.93
CA LYS A 108 -16.58 -0.60 3.88
C LYS A 108 -15.63 0.54 3.49
N ALA A 109 -14.45 0.59 4.07
CA ALA A 109 -13.45 1.61 3.75
C ALA A 109 -12.95 1.48 2.29
N ILE A 110 -12.75 0.26 1.79
CA ILE A 110 -12.42 -0.02 0.39
C ILE A 110 -13.54 0.45 -0.56
N GLU A 111 -14.80 0.13 -0.26
CA GLU A 111 -15.96 0.52 -1.06
C GLU A 111 -16.12 2.05 -1.12
N ASP A 112 -15.96 2.73 0.02
CA ASP A 112 -16.01 4.19 0.07
C ASP A 112 -14.88 4.82 -0.74
N ALA A 113 -13.64 4.33 -0.59
CA ALA A 113 -12.50 4.81 -1.36
C ALA A 113 -12.71 4.65 -2.86
N GLN A 114 -13.18 3.48 -3.30
CA GLN A 114 -13.45 3.22 -4.72
C GLN A 114 -14.55 4.12 -5.26
N ARG A 115 -15.68 4.22 -4.57
CA ARG A 115 -16.80 5.07 -4.99
C ARG A 115 -16.37 6.51 -5.16
N ILE A 116 -15.62 7.05 -4.20
CA ILE A 116 -15.10 8.42 -4.26
C ILE A 116 -14.09 8.57 -5.39
N ALA A 117 -13.16 7.63 -5.53
CA ALA A 117 -12.12 7.67 -6.56
C ALA A 117 -12.72 7.58 -7.98
N GLU A 118 -13.71 6.73 -8.21
CA GLU A 118 -14.39 6.62 -9.51
C GLU A 118 -15.17 7.88 -9.86
N ALA A 119 -15.91 8.46 -8.90
CA ALA A 119 -16.60 9.73 -9.10
C ALA A 119 -15.60 10.86 -9.42
N ARG A 120 -14.50 10.93 -8.68
CA ARG A 120 -13.47 11.95 -8.87
C ARG A 120 -12.75 11.78 -10.22
N ARG A 121 -12.41 10.55 -10.61
CA ARG A 121 -11.80 10.25 -11.91
C ARG A 121 -12.72 10.61 -13.09
N ALA A 122 -14.04 10.48 -12.93
CA ALA A 122 -15.00 10.88 -13.97
C ALA A 122 -14.99 12.41 -14.19
N LEU A 123 -14.77 13.19 -13.13
CA LEU A 123 -14.70 14.65 -13.19
C LEU A 123 -13.29 15.17 -13.53
N LEU A 124 -12.27 14.51 -13.00
CA LEU A 124 -10.85 14.87 -13.12
C LEU A 124 -10.06 13.64 -13.56
N PRO A 125 -10.01 13.32 -14.87
CA PRO A 125 -9.41 12.08 -15.38
C PRO A 125 -7.90 11.92 -15.08
N ASN A 126 -7.21 13.01 -14.77
CA ASN A 126 -5.77 13.03 -14.44
C ASN A 126 -5.50 13.22 -12.93
N ASP A 127 -6.51 13.07 -12.07
CA ASP A 127 -6.29 13.17 -10.62
C ASP A 127 -5.53 11.95 -10.10
N SER A 128 -4.27 12.17 -9.71
CA SER A 128 -3.37 11.13 -9.21
C SER A 128 -3.88 10.47 -7.93
N SER A 129 -4.59 11.22 -7.05
CA SER A 129 -5.21 10.68 -5.83
C SER A 129 -6.25 9.61 -6.16
N ALA A 130 -7.08 9.85 -7.19
CA ALA A 130 -8.11 8.91 -7.60
C ALA A 130 -7.51 7.61 -8.16
N TRP A 131 -6.56 7.71 -9.07
CA TRP A 131 -5.87 6.55 -9.62
C TRP A 131 -5.10 5.77 -8.57
N PHE A 132 -4.42 6.47 -7.66
CA PHE A 132 -3.66 5.83 -6.59
C PHE A 132 -4.58 5.13 -5.58
N ALA A 133 -5.71 5.74 -5.21
CA ALA A 133 -6.69 5.09 -4.35
C ALA A 133 -7.25 3.81 -4.96
N LEU A 134 -7.56 3.80 -6.27
CA LEU A 134 -7.99 2.59 -6.99
C LEU A 134 -6.90 1.51 -7.00
N THR A 135 -5.64 1.91 -7.26
CA THR A 135 -4.49 1.01 -7.18
C THR A 135 -4.38 0.36 -5.80
N MET A 136 -4.44 1.18 -4.73
CA MET A 136 -4.38 0.71 -3.36
C MET A 136 -5.53 -0.24 -3.00
N CYS A 137 -6.77 0.12 -3.37
CA CYS A 137 -7.95 -0.68 -3.06
C CYS A 137 -7.83 -2.11 -3.62
N GLU A 138 -7.41 -2.23 -4.87
CA GLU A 138 -7.23 -3.55 -5.50
C GLU A 138 -6.01 -4.30 -4.94
N GLY A 139 -4.92 -3.59 -4.63
CA GLY A 139 -3.76 -4.17 -3.94
C GLY A 139 -4.11 -4.72 -2.57
N MET A 140 -4.83 -3.95 -1.75
CA MET A 140 -5.26 -4.39 -0.41
C MET A 140 -6.27 -5.54 -0.45
N ARG A 141 -7.17 -5.60 -1.46
CA ARG A 141 -8.01 -6.79 -1.69
C ARG A 141 -7.18 -8.02 -2.03
N THR A 142 -6.12 -7.84 -2.84
CA THR A 142 -5.18 -8.91 -3.14
C THR A 142 -4.58 -9.48 -1.86
N ASP A 143 -4.05 -8.61 -1.00
CA ASP A 143 -3.40 -9.01 0.24
C ASP A 143 -4.40 -9.66 1.22
N TYR A 144 -5.58 -9.09 1.37
CA TYR A 144 -6.63 -9.64 2.24
C TYR A 144 -7.03 -11.04 1.81
N LEU A 145 -7.31 -11.24 0.52
CA LEU A 145 -7.67 -12.53 -0.04
C LEU A 145 -6.53 -13.55 0.05
N ALA A 146 -5.30 -13.13 -0.27
CA ALA A 146 -4.15 -14.04 -0.29
C ALA A 146 -3.70 -14.46 1.11
N PHE A 147 -3.58 -13.51 2.04
CA PHE A 147 -2.95 -13.74 3.34
C PHE A 147 -3.94 -14.04 4.45
N ILE A 148 -5.12 -13.41 4.46
CA ILE A 148 -6.12 -13.57 5.51
C ILE A 148 -7.13 -14.65 5.13
N GLU A 149 -7.81 -14.54 4.00
CA GLU A 149 -8.84 -15.50 3.59
C GLU A 149 -8.28 -16.75 2.89
N LYS A 150 -6.99 -16.77 2.54
CA LYS A 150 -6.31 -17.87 1.83
C LYS A 150 -6.92 -18.20 0.45
N GLN A 151 -7.60 -17.23 -0.18
CA GLN A 151 -8.24 -17.36 -1.50
C GLN A 151 -7.31 -16.87 -2.62
N ARG A 152 -6.14 -17.48 -2.75
CA ARG A 152 -5.06 -17.04 -3.63
C ARG A 152 -5.45 -16.89 -5.10
N MET A 153 -6.27 -17.81 -5.62
CA MET A 153 -6.71 -17.72 -7.03
C MET A 153 -7.60 -16.49 -7.28
N LYS A 154 -8.47 -16.16 -6.32
CA LYS A 154 -9.29 -14.94 -6.41
C LYS A 154 -8.47 -13.67 -6.26
N SER A 155 -7.37 -13.71 -5.50
CA SER A 155 -6.51 -12.54 -5.33
C SER A 155 -5.81 -12.11 -6.64
N LEU A 156 -5.58 -13.05 -7.58
CA LEU A 156 -4.88 -12.75 -8.84
C LEU A 156 -5.63 -11.75 -9.73
N SER A 157 -6.97 -11.78 -9.75
CA SER A 157 -7.75 -10.81 -10.52
C SER A 157 -7.61 -9.39 -9.98
N HIS A 158 -7.60 -9.25 -8.66
CA HIS A 158 -7.37 -7.97 -7.99
C HIS A 158 -5.94 -7.48 -8.16
N ALA A 159 -4.94 -8.37 -8.07
CA ALA A 159 -3.55 -8.04 -8.33
C ALA A 159 -3.35 -7.48 -9.75
N ARG A 160 -3.98 -8.12 -10.76
CA ARG A 160 -3.95 -7.63 -12.15
C ARG A 160 -4.58 -6.25 -12.27
N LYS A 161 -5.73 -6.05 -11.68
CA LYS A 161 -6.44 -4.76 -11.73
C LYS A 161 -5.68 -3.66 -11.00
N SER A 162 -5.04 -3.97 -9.87
CA SER A 162 -4.12 -3.04 -9.19
C SER A 162 -2.97 -2.62 -10.11
N GLN A 163 -2.38 -3.58 -10.84
CA GLN A 163 -1.31 -3.29 -11.80
C GLN A 163 -1.81 -2.42 -12.96
N GLU A 164 -3.00 -2.68 -13.51
CA GLU A 164 -3.61 -1.86 -14.56
C GLU A 164 -3.76 -0.39 -14.11
N TYR A 165 -4.28 -0.17 -12.91
CA TYR A 165 -4.42 1.18 -12.34
C TYR A 165 -3.06 1.84 -12.07
N ALA A 166 -2.08 1.10 -11.58
CA ALA A 166 -0.73 1.62 -11.36
C ALA A 166 -0.06 2.05 -12.68
N VAL A 167 -0.18 1.24 -13.75
CA VAL A 167 0.33 1.57 -15.09
C VAL A 167 -0.32 2.85 -15.63
N GLU A 168 -1.64 2.97 -15.50
CA GLU A 168 -2.36 4.17 -15.92
C GLU A 168 -1.96 5.41 -15.13
N LEU A 169 -1.74 5.26 -13.81
CA LEU A 169 -1.24 6.37 -12.98
C LEU A 169 0.17 6.79 -13.42
N MET A 170 1.09 5.86 -13.62
CA MET A 170 2.46 6.17 -14.06
C MET A 170 2.51 6.84 -15.44
N LYS A 171 1.56 6.52 -16.35
CA LYS A 171 1.43 7.20 -17.65
C LYS A 171 0.93 8.63 -17.53
N ARG A 172 -0.05 8.86 -16.63
CA ARG A 172 -0.69 10.18 -16.45
C ARG A 172 0.13 11.12 -15.59
N ASP A 173 0.78 10.58 -14.57
CA ASP A 173 1.61 11.33 -13.63
C ASP A 173 2.89 10.54 -13.31
N PRO A 174 3.93 10.64 -14.15
CA PRO A 174 5.21 9.98 -13.91
C PRO A 174 5.92 10.43 -12.62
N SER A 175 5.53 11.59 -12.07
CA SER A 175 6.08 12.13 -10.82
C SER A 175 5.48 11.45 -9.58
N PHE A 176 4.33 10.79 -9.70
CA PHE A 176 3.69 10.06 -8.59
C PHE A 176 4.36 8.69 -8.38
N VAL A 177 5.54 8.74 -7.76
CA VAL A 177 6.47 7.60 -7.64
C VAL A 177 5.88 6.42 -6.88
N ASP A 178 4.92 6.66 -5.96
CA ASP A 178 4.29 5.59 -5.15
C ASP A 178 3.61 4.50 -5.99
N ALA A 179 3.15 4.80 -7.20
CA ALA A 179 2.59 3.81 -8.12
C ALA A 179 3.57 2.68 -8.46
N LYS A 180 4.87 2.94 -8.41
CA LYS A 180 5.92 1.94 -8.66
C LYS A 180 6.00 0.83 -7.60
N VAL A 181 5.36 0.99 -6.43
CA VAL A 181 5.24 -0.11 -5.45
C VAL A 181 4.55 -1.32 -6.08
N THR A 182 3.39 -1.09 -6.71
CA THR A 182 2.62 -2.17 -7.35
C THR A 182 3.41 -2.82 -8.47
N ALA A 183 4.07 -2.02 -9.32
CA ALA A 183 4.94 -2.53 -10.38
C ALA A 183 6.10 -3.36 -9.80
N GLY A 184 6.75 -2.88 -8.74
CA GLY A 184 7.83 -3.60 -8.06
C GLY A 184 7.39 -4.95 -7.47
N ILE A 185 6.24 -4.99 -6.81
CA ILE A 185 5.66 -6.24 -6.28
C ILE A 185 5.34 -7.20 -7.42
N SER A 186 4.68 -6.73 -8.48
CA SER A 186 4.32 -7.54 -9.65
C SER A 186 5.54 -8.13 -10.34
N GLU A 187 6.59 -7.33 -10.57
CA GLU A 187 7.86 -7.77 -11.15
C GLU A 187 8.53 -8.85 -10.29
N TYR A 188 8.54 -8.67 -8.96
CA TYR A 188 9.15 -9.65 -8.05
C TYR A 188 8.38 -10.96 -8.02
N LEU A 189 7.05 -10.89 -7.90
CA LEU A 189 6.20 -12.08 -7.82
C LEU A 189 6.29 -12.90 -9.10
N ILE A 190 6.13 -12.28 -10.28
CA ILE A 190 6.25 -12.95 -11.57
C ILE A 190 7.68 -13.43 -11.79
N GLY A 191 8.70 -12.63 -11.41
CA GLY A 191 10.11 -13.01 -11.49
C GLY A 191 10.48 -14.23 -10.65
N SER A 192 9.75 -14.46 -9.56
CA SER A 192 9.96 -15.59 -8.65
C SER A 192 9.24 -16.88 -9.07
N LEU A 193 8.37 -16.82 -10.08
CA LEU A 193 7.68 -18.01 -10.60
C LEU A 193 8.61 -18.90 -11.44
N PRO A 194 8.39 -20.23 -11.41
CA PRO A 194 9.01 -21.13 -12.37
C PRO A 194 8.70 -20.72 -13.82
N PHE A 195 9.64 -20.95 -14.74
CA PHE A 195 9.53 -20.52 -16.13
C PHE A 195 8.21 -20.92 -16.81
N PHE A 196 7.76 -22.17 -16.60
CA PHE A 196 6.51 -22.66 -17.18
C PHE A 196 5.27 -21.97 -16.63
N ALA A 197 5.29 -21.53 -15.35
CA ALA A 197 4.15 -20.85 -14.73
C ALA A 197 3.99 -19.42 -15.25
N LYS A 198 5.07 -18.76 -15.67
CA LYS A 198 5.04 -17.42 -16.25
C LYS A 198 4.20 -17.33 -17.53
N TRP A 199 4.11 -18.42 -18.29
CA TRP A 199 3.33 -18.47 -19.53
C TRP A 199 1.82 -18.33 -19.29
N PHE A 200 1.34 -18.77 -18.13
CA PHE A 200 -0.09 -18.74 -17.78
C PHE A 200 -0.51 -17.48 -17.02
N ILE A 201 0.45 -16.75 -16.46
CA ILE A 201 0.17 -15.56 -15.63
C ILE A 201 0.74 -14.33 -16.33
N LYS A 202 -0.16 -13.58 -17.00
CA LYS A 202 0.21 -12.32 -17.67
C LYS A 202 -0.33 -11.14 -16.86
N PHE A 203 0.55 -10.20 -16.58
CA PHE A 203 0.23 -8.90 -15.99
C PHE A 203 0.60 -7.77 -16.96
N PRO A 204 -0.17 -6.68 -17.04
CA PRO A 204 0.15 -5.54 -17.88
C PRO A 204 1.54 -4.98 -17.58
N GLU A 205 2.36 -4.86 -18.61
CA GLU A 205 3.71 -4.26 -18.55
C GLU A 205 4.66 -4.86 -17.50
N VAL A 206 4.50 -6.17 -17.17
CA VAL A 206 5.36 -6.90 -16.23
C VAL A 206 6.17 -7.96 -16.98
N GLU A 207 7.49 -7.87 -16.85
CA GLU A 207 8.44 -8.81 -17.46
C GLU A 207 8.84 -9.95 -16.51
N GLY A 208 8.62 -9.76 -15.21
CA GLY A 208 9.05 -10.67 -14.17
C GLY A 208 10.55 -10.57 -13.89
N SER A 209 11.04 -9.34 -13.78
CA SER A 209 12.44 -9.03 -13.50
C SER A 209 12.64 -8.65 -12.03
N LYS A 210 13.39 -9.48 -11.28
CA LYS A 210 13.73 -9.18 -9.88
C LYS A 210 14.58 -7.91 -9.75
N SER A 211 15.41 -7.56 -10.74
CA SER A 211 16.18 -6.32 -10.74
C SER A 211 15.28 -5.10 -10.90
N LYS A 212 14.34 -5.11 -11.85
CA LYS A 212 13.33 -4.06 -12.00
C LYS A 212 12.46 -3.91 -10.75
N ALA A 213 12.14 -5.02 -10.08
CA ALA A 213 11.41 -4.99 -8.82
C ALA A 213 12.15 -4.17 -7.77
N VAL A 214 13.44 -4.45 -7.56
CA VAL A 214 14.28 -3.71 -6.61
C VAL A 214 14.42 -2.26 -7.01
N GLU A 215 14.68 -1.95 -8.28
CA GLU A 215 14.79 -0.58 -8.80
C GLU A 215 13.52 0.24 -8.54
N ASN A 216 12.34 -0.31 -8.86
CA ASN A 216 11.07 0.35 -8.62
C ASN A 216 10.84 0.63 -7.13
N LEU A 217 11.07 -0.37 -6.28
CA LEU A 217 10.90 -0.21 -4.83
C LEU A 217 11.93 0.76 -4.22
N GLU A 218 13.17 0.77 -4.70
CA GLU A 218 14.16 1.76 -4.27
C GLU A 218 13.79 3.18 -4.68
N ALA A 219 13.20 3.37 -5.86
CA ALA A 219 12.71 4.68 -6.28
C ALA A 219 11.62 5.19 -5.33
N VAL A 220 10.68 4.32 -4.92
CA VAL A 220 9.63 4.65 -3.94
C VAL A 220 10.23 4.87 -2.55
N ALA A 221 11.17 4.03 -2.11
CA ALA A 221 11.82 4.15 -0.80
C ALA A 221 12.53 5.51 -0.63
N ARG A 222 13.04 6.10 -1.73
CA ARG A 222 13.70 7.41 -1.73
C ARG A 222 12.74 8.59 -1.90
N ASN A 223 11.75 8.47 -2.78
CA ASN A 223 11.00 9.62 -3.30
C ASN A 223 9.47 9.47 -3.18
N GLY A 224 8.96 8.36 -2.65
CA GLY A 224 7.53 8.16 -2.49
C GLY A 224 6.91 9.14 -1.50
N TYR A 225 5.72 9.65 -1.81
CA TYR A 225 4.98 10.56 -0.93
C TYR A 225 4.45 9.85 0.33
N TYR A 226 3.99 8.60 0.17
CA TYR A 226 3.30 7.83 1.22
C TYR A 226 3.89 6.44 1.45
N MET A 227 4.38 5.79 0.39
CA MET A 227 4.74 4.37 0.42
C MET A 227 6.24 4.11 0.65
N GLY A 228 7.03 5.15 0.93
CA GLY A 228 8.47 5.00 1.18
C GLY A 228 8.80 3.98 2.27
N PRO A 229 8.18 4.04 3.47
CA PRO A 229 8.39 3.04 4.52
C PRO A 229 7.96 1.63 4.09
N PHE A 230 6.81 1.49 3.40
CA PHE A 230 6.34 0.21 2.90
C PHE A 230 7.29 -0.39 1.87
N ALA A 231 7.82 0.42 0.95
CA ALA A 231 8.82 -0.02 0.00
C ALA A 231 10.11 -0.55 0.68
N ARG A 232 10.54 0.09 1.78
CA ARG A 232 11.68 -0.40 2.59
C ARG A 232 11.38 -1.72 3.29
N ILE A 233 10.16 -1.92 3.78
CA ILE A 233 9.71 -3.21 4.33
C ILE A 233 9.79 -4.29 3.23
N LEU A 234 9.21 -4.03 2.05
CA LEU A 234 9.24 -4.97 0.93
C LEU A 234 10.67 -5.27 0.48
N LEU A 235 11.54 -4.26 0.38
CA LEU A 235 12.96 -4.45 0.07
C LEU A 235 13.66 -5.33 1.10
N SER A 236 13.36 -5.17 2.39
CA SER A 236 13.95 -6.03 3.42
C SER A 236 13.55 -7.49 3.23
N ILE A 237 12.28 -7.76 2.91
CA ILE A 237 11.76 -9.11 2.65
C ILE A 237 12.40 -9.70 1.38
N ILE A 238 12.44 -8.94 0.30
CA ILE A 238 13.07 -9.35 -0.96
C ILE A 238 14.54 -9.69 -0.74
N HIS A 239 15.29 -8.84 -0.03
CA HIS A 239 16.70 -9.10 0.26
C HIS A 239 16.89 -10.37 1.09
N LEU A 240 16.04 -10.65 2.08
CA LEU A 240 16.10 -11.91 2.83
C LEU A 240 15.82 -13.12 1.94
N ARG A 241 14.79 -13.06 1.10
CA ARG A 241 14.46 -14.14 0.16
C ARG A 241 15.57 -14.39 -0.87
N GLU A 242 16.27 -13.34 -1.28
CA GLU A 242 17.41 -13.40 -2.21
C GLU A 242 18.76 -13.61 -1.50
N LYS A 243 18.75 -14.04 -0.22
CA LYS A 243 19.95 -14.35 0.59
C LYS A 243 20.93 -13.18 0.70
N ARG A 244 20.43 -11.96 0.84
CA ARG A 244 21.19 -10.71 1.02
C ARG A 244 20.87 -10.06 2.37
N PRO A 245 21.22 -10.71 3.50
CA PRO A 245 20.76 -10.28 4.84
C PRO A 245 21.34 -8.92 5.27
N GLU A 246 22.53 -8.53 4.81
CA GLU A 246 23.11 -7.22 5.12
C GLU A 246 22.30 -6.08 4.50
N ALA A 247 21.77 -6.27 3.28
CA ALA A 247 20.91 -5.29 2.63
C ALA A 247 19.56 -5.21 3.35
N ALA A 248 18.98 -6.34 3.75
CA ALA A 248 17.75 -6.38 4.56
C ALA A 248 17.94 -5.66 5.90
N ARG A 249 19.08 -5.92 6.58
CA ARG A 249 19.40 -5.27 7.85
C ARG A 249 19.49 -3.74 7.72
N ARG A 250 20.10 -3.22 6.63
CA ARG A 250 20.15 -1.76 6.39
C ARG A 250 18.74 -1.16 6.23
N MET A 251 17.83 -1.84 5.54
CA MET A 251 16.44 -1.38 5.42
C MET A 251 15.75 -1.34 6.78
N LEU A 252 15.89 -2.41 7.58
CA LEU A 252 15.29 -2.46 8.92
C LEU A 252 15.93 -1.43 9.86
N GLN A 253 17.23 -1.16 9.76
CA GLN A 253 17.91 -0.12 10.54
C GLN A 253 17.32 1.27 10.25
N MET A 254 17.07 1.59 8.99
CA MET A 254 16.41 2.85 8.63
C MET A 254 14.99 2.92 9.21
N LEU A 255 14.23 1.84 9.06
CA LEU A 255 12.86 1.77 9.58
C LEU A 255 12.79 1.89 11.10
N THR A 256 13.72 1.30 11.84
CA THR A 256 13.75 1.42 13.32
C THR A 256 14.13 2.82 13.79
N ARG A 257 14.89 3.58 13.01
CA ARG A 257 15.17 5.00 13.29
C ARG A 257 13.96 5.88 13.05
N ASP A 258 13.24 5.63 11.93
CA ASP A 258 12.07 6.41 11.55
C ASP A 258 10.85 6.08 12.42
N PHE A 259 10.71 4.81 12.87
CA PHE A 259 9.58 4.31 13.65
C PHE A 259 10.03 3.65 14.96
N PRO A 260 10.56 4.44 15.91
CA PRO A 260 11.18 3.90 17.12
C PRO A 260 10.21 3.20 18.08
N SER A 261 8.91 3.45 17.98
CA SER A 261 7.89 2.78 18.80
C SER A 261 7.48 1.41 18.27
N ASN A 262 7.85 1.07 17.01
CA ASN A 262 7.50 -0.22 16.42
C ASN A 262 8.37 -1.35 16.98
N ALA A 263 7.80 -2.13 17.92
CA ALA A 263 8.49 -3.25 18.55
C ALA A 263 8.81 -4.40 17.57
N LEU A 264 7.95 -4.60 16.54
CA LEU A 264 8.18 -5.62 15.52
C LEU A 264 9.43 -5.31 14.70
N LEU A 265 9.54 -4.09 14.16
CA LEU A 265 10.72 -3.68 13.38
C LEU A 265 12.01 -3.78 14.19
N ARG A 266 11.97 -3.37 15.46
CA ARG A 266 13.14 -3.50 16.37
C ARG A 266 13.52 -4.95 16.56
N ARG A 267 12.56 -5.84 16.84
CA ARG A 267 12.81 -7.27 17.02
C ARG A 267 13.43 -7.88 15.76
N GLU A 268 12.86 -7.62 14.59
CA GLU A 268 13.37 -8.16 13.33
C GLU A 268 14.79 -7.63 13.00
N TYR A 269 15.04 -6.35 13.28
CA TYR A 269 16.39 -5.77 13.15
C TYR A 269 17.40 -6.45 14.06
N GLU A 270 17.07 -6.64 15.35
CA GLU A 270 17.97 -7.28 16.32
C GLU A 270 18.26 -8.75 15.97
N ILE A 271 17.26 -9.50 15.50
CA ILE A 271 17.46 -10.87 14.99
C ILE A 271 18.51 -10.88 13.87
N LEU A 272 18.36 -9.99 12.88
CA LEU A 272 19.31 -9.91 11.78
C LEU A 272 20.69 -9.41 12.22
N ARG A 273 20.75 -8.46 13.15
CA ARG A 273 21.99 -7.94 13.70
C ARG A 273 22.81 -9.02 14.42
N MET A 274 22.13 -9.87 15.21
CA MET A 274 22.79 -10.99 15.90
C MET A 274 23.23 -12.08 14.93
N LYS A 275 22.39 -12.41 13.96
CA LYS A 275 22.66 -13.51 13.02
C LYS A 275 23.70 -13.15 11.95
N TYR A 276 23.74 -11.88 11.56
CA TYR A 276 24.62 -11.35 10.52
C TYR A 276 25.30 -10.07 11.03
N PRO A 277 26.31 -10.17 11.93
CA PRO A 277 26.99 -9.01 12.48
C PRO A 277 27.71 -8.21 11.39
N GLU A 278 27.98 -6.92 11.66
CA GLU A 278 28.84 -6.14 10.77
C GLU A 278 30.25 -6.71 10.76
N PRO A 279 30.89 -6.80 9.59
CA PRO A 279 32.31 -7.14 9.56
C PRO A 279 33.06 -6.11 10.42
N ALA A 280 33.92 -6.59 11.30
CA ALA A 280 34.76 -5.72 12.12
C ALA A 280 35.49 -4.74 11.17
N VAL A 281 35.32 -3.43 11.39
CA VAL A 281 36.11 -2.40 10.68
C VAL A 281 37.55 -2.67 10.98
N LYS A 282 38.34 -3.17 10.01
CA LYS A 282 39.78 -3.25 10.15
C LYS A 282 40.28 -1.84 10.41
N PRO A 283 40.99 -1.56 11.48
CA PRO A 283 41.62 -0.26 11.64
C PRO A 283 42.47 0.03 10.41
N ALA A 284 42.34 1.22 9.87
CA ALA A 284 43.21 1.67 8.78
C ALA A 284 44.65 1.55 9.25
N ALA A 285 45.46 0.79 8.49
CA ALA A 285 46.87 0.61 8.75
C ALA A 285 47.64 1.88 8.43
#